data_cedb825268a614eb198b7d8cd3e494d8
#
_entry.id   cedb825268a614eb198b7d8cd3e494d8
#
_cell.length_a   1.000
_cell.length_b   1.000
_cell.length_c   1.000
_cell.angle_alpha   90.00
_cell.angle_beta   90.00
_cell.angle_gamma   90.00
#
_symmetry.space_group_name_H-M   'P 1'
#
loop_
_entity.id
_entity.type
_entity.pdbx_description
1 polymer ?
#
loop_
_entity_poly.entity_id
_entity_poly.type
_entity_poly.pdbx_seq_one_letter_code
_entity_poly.pdbx_strand_id
1 'polypeptide(L)'
;MTDVMYNPEIISKAGVILSSCFIDKKVDYVITVETKGIPLAYEVARNLGVQLVIARRAAQVTEGPTVTINYVSGTSGRLQQMSLSKKSMKPTSRSIFIDDFMKGGGTALGIKELLKEFNSDLVGIGVLVDNKQVAKKLVDEYVSIVELKAVKESSVIDIRPSKMFTKK
;
A
#
# COMPACT_ATOMS: atom_id res chain seq x y z
N MET A 1 -0.30 3.02 -16.88
CA MET A 1 -0.21 2.31 -15.59
C MET A 1 -1.56 1.84 -15.06
N THR A 2 -2.63 2.51 -15.39
CA THR A 2 -3.99 2.15 -14.94
C THR A 2 -4.39 0.75 -15.41
N ASP A 3 -4.03 0.37 -16.64
CA ASP A 3 -4.43 -0.89 -17.26
C ASP A 3 -3.80 -2.13 -16.60
N VAL A 4 -2.60 -2.01 -16.04
CA VAL A 4 -1.91 -3.10 -15.34
C VAL A 4 -2.67 -3.53 -14.08
N MET A 5 -3.28 -2.57 -13.36
CA MET A 5 -4.04 -2.83 -12.14
C MET A 5 -5.39 -3.53 -12.38
N TYR A 6 -5.81 -3.64 -13.64
CA TYR A 6 -7.02 -4.32 -14.03
C TYR A 6 -6.75 -5.63 -14.77
N ASN A 7 -5.48 -6.00 -14.96
CA ASN A 7 -5.13 -7.31 -15.54
C ASN A 7 -5.09 -8.37 -14.43
N PRO A 8 -6.03 -9.33 -14.40
CA PRO A 8 -6.15 -10.28 -13.29
C PRO A 8 -4.94 -11.21 -13.18
N GLU A 9 -4.30 -11.56 -14.28
CA GLU A 9 -3.12 -12.43 -14.27
C GLU A 9 -1.92 -11.73 -13.64
N ILE A 10 -1.68 -10.45 -13.98
CA ILE A 10 -0.59 -9.66 -13.40
C ILE A 10 -0.84 -9.44 -11.92
N ILE A 11 -2.06 -9.07 -11.53
CA ILE A 11 -2.42 -8.81 -10.14
C ILE A 11 -2.33 -10.08 -9.31
N SER A 12 -2.76 -11.22 -9.82
CA SER A 12 -2.64 -12.50 -9.11
C SER A 12 -1.17 -12.88 -8.87
N LYS A 13 -0.32 -12.79 -9.90
CA LYS A 13 1.13 -13.04 -9.76
C LYS A 13 1.80 -12.07 -8.78
N ALA A 14 1.47 -10.78 -8.87
CA ALA A 14 1.98 -9.76 -7.96
C ALA A 14 1.53 -10.02 -6.50
N GLY A 15 0.29 -10.45 -6.31
CA GLY A 15 -0.26 -10.84 -5.03
C GLY A 15 0.54 -11.98 -4.38
N VAL A 16 0.85 -13.03 -5.14
CA VAL A 16 1.68 -14.16 -4.68
C VAL A 16 3.08 -13.69 -4.27
N ILE A 17 3.72 -12.86 -5.10
CA ILE A 17 5.07 -12.34 -4.82
C ILE A 17 5.08 -11.51 -3.54
N LEU A 18 4.16 -10.54 -3.41
CA LEU A 18 4.12 -9.67 -2.23
C LEU A 18 3.73 -10.44 -0.97
N SER A 19 2.78 -11.38 -1.04
CA SER A 19 2.39 -12.18 0.12
C SER A 19 3.57 -12.99 0.67
N SER A 20 4.42 -13.54 -0.19
CA SER A 20 5.60 -14.30 0.22
C SER A 20 6.61 -13.47 1.05
N CYS A 21 6.65 -12.15 0.83
CA CYS A 21 7.51 -11.24 1.60
C CYS A 21 7.04 -11.06 3.07
N PHE A 22 5.81 -11.42 3.37
CA PHE A 22 5.18 -11.14 4.67
C PHE A 22 4.69 -12.39 5.41
N ILE A 23 4.90 -13.59 4.87
CA ILE A 23 4.39 -14.83 5.44
C ILE A 23 4.85 -15.07 6.89
N ASP A 24 6.06 -14.66 7.22
CA ASP A 24 6.64 -14.82 8.57
C ASP A 24 6.32 -13.65 9.52
N LYS A 25 5.55 -12.64 9.05
CA LYS A 25 5.29 -11.42 9.84
C LYS A 25 4.12 -11.53 10.81
N LYS A 26 3.39 -12.67 10.83
CA LYS A 26 2.16 -12.86 11.65
C LYS A 26 1.17 -11.71 11.41
N VAL A 27 0.75 -11.56 10.16
CA VAL A 27 -0.17 -10.51 9.72
C VAL A 27 -1.61 -10.87 10.09
N ASP A 28 -2.35 -9.92 10.69
CA ASP A 28 -3.78 -10.06 10.99
C ASP A 28 -4.65 -9.42 9.90
N TYR A 29 -4.17 -8.31 9.32
CA TYR A 29 -4.89 -7.56 8.29
C TYR A 29 -3.97 -7.08 7.17
N VAL A 30 -4.50 -7.10 5.96
CA VAL A 30 -3.98 -6.29 4.86
C VAL A 30 -4.78 -5.00 4.82
N ILE A 31 -4.12 -3.85 4.83
CA ILE A 31 -4.78 -2.53 4.71
C ILE A 31 -4.36 -1.85 3.40
N THR A 32 -5.30 -1.19 2.76
CA THR A 32 -5.06 -0.33 1.60
C THR A 32 -5.92 0.92 1.66
N VAL A 33 -5.63 1.87 0.77
CA VAL A 33 -6.47 3.08 0.59
C VAL A 33 -7.19 2.98 -0.75
N GLU A 34 -8.47 3.37 -0.76
CA GLU A 34 -9.20 3.45 -2.03
C GLU A 34 -8.46 4.33 -3.05
N THR A 35 -8.34 3.95 -4.34
CA THR A 35 -9.11 2.92 -5.03
C THR A 35 -8.19 1.89 -5.72
N LYS A 36 -7.05 2.33 -6.27
CA LYS A 36 -6.25 1.55 -7.22
C LYS A 36 -5.49 0.39 -6.58
N GLY A 37 -5.10 0.52 -5.31
CA GLY A 37 -4.43 -0.54 -4.56
C GLY A 37 -5.33 -1.73 -4.22
N ILE A 38 -6.66 -1.58 -4.29
CA ILE A 38 -7.62 -2.59 -3.82
C ILE A 38 -7.44 -3.97 -4.49
N PRO A 39 -7.33 -4.09 -5.84
CA PRO A 39 -7.18 -5.41 -6.47
C PRO A 39 -5.93 -6.16 -5.98
N LEU A 40 -4.80 -5.45 -5.87
CA LEU A 40 -3.55 -6.04 -5.39
C LEU A 40 -3.63 -6.42 -3.91
N ALA A 41 -4.17 -5.54 -3.08
CA ALA A 41 -4.35 -5.78 -1.66
C ALA A 41 -5.30 -6.96 -1.39
N TYR A 42 -6.35 -7.12 -2.20
CA TYR A 42 -7.25 -8.27 -2.15
C TYR A 42 -6.50 -9.58 -2.43
N GLU A 43 -5.68 -9.63 -3.48
CA GLU A 43 -4.90 -10.82 -3.79
C GLU A 43 -3.87 -11.16 -2.71
N VAL A 44 -3.21 -10.15 -2.13
CA VAL A 44 -2.29 -10.37 -1.00
C VAL A 44 -3.04 -10.90 0.22
N ALA A 45 -4.18 -10.31 0.56
CA ALA A 45 -5.02 -10.76 1.69
C ALA A 45 -5.50 -12.20 1.48
N ARG A 46 -5.96 -12.54 0.27
CA ARG A 46 -6.37 -13.89 -0.11
C ARG A 46 -5.24 -14.92 0.05
N ASN A 47 -4.03 -14.58 -0.42
CA ASN A 47 -2.88 -15.48 -0.32
C ASN A 47 -2.39 -15.67 1.11
N LEU A 48 -2.51 -14.64 1.98
CA LEU A 48 -2.15 -14.73 3.40
C LEU A 48 -3.27 -15.34 4.26
N GLY A 49 -4.49 -15.48 3.72
CA GLY A 49 -5.64 -15.97 4.46
C GLY A 49 -6.15 -14.99 5.54
N VAL A 50 -5.95 -13.68 5.34
CA VAL A 50 -6.32 -12.63 6.31
C VAL A 50 -7.34 -11.67 5.71
N GLN A 51 -7.97 -10.87 6.58
CA GLN A 51 -8.98 -9.90 6.16
C GLN A 51 -8.35 -8.68 5.48
N LEU A 52 -8.99 -8.21 4.39
CA LEU A 52 -8.67 -6.92 3.77
C LEU A 52 -9.45 -5.80 4.47
N VAL A 53 -8.76 -4.72 4.80
CA VAL A 53 -9.31 -3.47 5.33
C VAL A 53 -9.04 -2.33 4.36
N ILE A 54 -10.05 -1.54 4.04
CA ILE A 54 -9.94 -0.44 3.06
C ILE A 54 -10.17 0.88 3.78
N ALA A 55 -9.12 1.69 3.90
CA ALA A 55 -9.24 3.07 4.36
C ALA A 55 -9.81 3.94 3.22
N ARG A 56 -10.76 4.80 3.56
CA ARG A 56 -11.44 5.66 2.60
C ARG A 56 -10.90 7.08 2.63
N ARG A 57 -11.03 7.80 1.53
CA ARG A 57 -10.61 9.22 1.45
C ARG A 57 -11.59 10.17 2.11
N ALA A 58 -12.84 9.72 2.33
CA ALA A 58 -13.86 10.49 3.05
C ALA A 58 -14.66 9.54 3.93
N ALA A 59 -15.02 9.99 5.13
CA ALA A 59 -15.91 9.25 6.01
C ALA A 59 -17.30 9.14 5.37
N GLN A 60 -17.89 7.94 5.41
CA GLN A 60 -19.27 7.73 4.98
C GLN A 60 -20.20 7.62 6.18
N VAL A 61 -21.36 8.25 6.09
CA VAL A 61 -22.35 8.29 7.18
C VAL A 61 -22.81 6.89 7.61
N THR A 62 -22.77 5.93 6.68
CA THR A 62 -23.24 4.55 6.90
C THR A 62 -22.24 3.66 7.67
N GLU A 63 -21.00 4.12 7.90
CA GLU A 63 -19.95 3.29 8.52
C GLU A 63 -19.91 3.35 10.06
N GLY A 64 -20.77 4.17 10.68
CA GLY A 64 -20.78 4.38 12.11
C GLY A 64 -19.55 5.19 12.60
N PRO A 65 -19.11 5.01 13.87
CA PRO A 65 -17.95 5.76 14.38
C PRO A 65 -16.68 5.48 13.59
N THR A 66 -16.09 6.53 13.06
CA THR A 66 -14.86 6.47 12.25
C THR A 66 -13.71 7.20 12.92
N VAL A 67 -12.50 6.75 12.65
CA VAL A 67 -11.27 7.51 12.88
C VAL A 67 -10.89 8.18 11.57
N THR A 68 -10.61 9.46 11.63
CA THR A 68 -10.17 10.24 10.46
C THR A 68 -8.86 10.94 10.79
N ILE A 69 -7.89 10.80 9.89
CA ILE A 69 -6.62 11.49 9.98
C ILE A 69 -6.37 12.37 8.76
N ASN A 70 -5.56 13.40 8.93
CA ASN A 70 -5.04 14.19 7.82
C ASN A 70 -3.62 13.72 7.47
N TYR A 71 -3.32 13.61 6.18
CA TYR A 71 -1.99 13.26 5.69
C TYR A 71 -1.62 14.03 4.43
N VAL A 72 -0.33 14.14 4.14
CA VAL A 72 0.13 14.77 2.90
C VAL A 72 0.30 13.69 1.84
N SER A 73 -0.48 13.81 0.76
CA SER A 73 -0.40 12.88 -0.37
C SER A 73 0.97 12.97 -1.06
N GLY A 74 1.67 11.85 -1.14
CA GLY A 74 2.95 11.74 -1.84
C GLY A 74 2.88 12.01 -3.35
N THR A 75 1.68 11.92 -3.93
CA THR A 75 1.45 12.16 -5.36
C THR A 75 1.13 13.61 -5.68
N SER A 76 0.24 14.23 -4.92
CA SER A 76 -0.23 15.60 -5.17
C SER A 76 0.46 16.67 -4.30
N GLY A 77 1.15 16.27 -3.24
CA GLY A 77 1.70 17.20 -2.23
C GLY A 77 0.62 17.93 -1.41
N ARG A 78 -0.64 17.56 -1.58
CA ARG A 78 -1.78 18.22 -0.92
C ARG A 78 -2.17 17.48 0.34
N LEU A 79 -2.70 18.25 1.30
CA LEU A 79 -3.35 17.68 2.48
C LEU A 79 -4.60 16.90 2.03
N GLN A 80 -4.68 15.65 2.47
CA GLN A 80 -5.81 14.75 2.22
C GLN A 80 -6.26 14.12 3.53
N GLN A 81 -7.46 13.58 3.52
CA GLN A 81 -7.99 12.81 4.65
C GLN A 81 -8.05 11.33 4.29
N MET A 82 -7.88 10.50 5.30
CA MET A 82 -8.29 9.11 5.23
C MET A 82 -9.05 8.74 6.49
N SER A 83 -10.04 7.89 6.34
CA SER A 83 -10.92 7.45 7.42
C SER A 83 -11.07 5.94 7.41
N LEU A 84 -11.28 5.39 8.61
CA LEU A 84 -11.55 3.98 8.82
C LEU A 84 -12.59 3.81 9.93
N SER A 85 -13.57 2.95 9.71
CA SER A 85 -14.54 2.60 10.74
C SER A 85 -13.86 1.91 11.93
N LYS A 86 -14.23 2.28 13.15
CA LYS A 86 -13.71 1.62 14.37
C LYS A 86 -14.03 0.13 14.45
N LYS A 87 -15.00 -0.35 13.66
CA LYS A 87 -15.38 -1.76 13.59
C LYS A 87 -14.58 -2.55 12.55
N SER A 88 -13.75 -1.88 11.70
CA SER A 88 -13.08 -2.53 10.59
C SER A 88 -11.91 -3.44 11.00
N MET A 89 -11.34 -3.21 12.18
CA MET A 89 -10.23 -4.03 12.68
C MET A 89 -10.22 -4.09 14.21
N LYS A 90 -9.61 -5.14 14.73
CA LYS A 90 -9.40 -5.29 16.18
C LYS A 90 -8.22 -4.44 16.63
N PRO A 91 -8.24 -3.87 17.85
CA PRO A 91 -7.09 -3.24 18.45
C PRO A 91 -5.91 -4.22 18.60
N THR A 92 -4.69 -3.68 18.73
CA THR A 92 -3.45 -4.46 18.97
C THR A 92 -3.15 -5.50 17.88
N SER A 93 -3.61 -5.24 16.66
CA SER A 93 -3.39 -6.11 15.50
C SER A 93 -2.12 -5.72 14.72
N ARG A 94 -1.65 -6.63 13.89
CA ARG A 94 -0.49 -6.47 13.02
C ARG A 94 -0.93 -6.36 11.57
N SER A 95 -0.69 -5.24 10.95
CA SER A 95 -1.16 -4.95 9.60
C SER A 95 -0.01 -4.74 8.63
N ILE A 96 -0.21 -5.11 7.38
CA ILE A 96 0.64 -4.69 6.27
C ILE A 96 -0.14 -3.75 5.35
N PHE A 97 0.54 -2.72 4.85
CA PHE A 97 -0.02 -1.80 3.86
C PHE A 97 0.37 -2.22 2.45
N ILE A 98 -0.61 -2.38 1.58
CA ILE A 98 -0.42 -2.75 0.17
C ILE A 98 -1.01 -1.66 -0.73
N ASP A 99 -0.24 -1.21 -1.72
CA ASP A 99 -0.69 -0.18 -2.68
C ASP A 99 -0.14 -0.46 -4.08
N ASP A 100 -0.66 0.24 -5.08
CA ASP A 100 -0.19 0.12 -6.46
C ASP A 100 1.13 0.87 -6.70
N PHE A 101 1.33 2.02 -6.05
CA PHE A 101 2.41 2.93 -6.41
C PHE A 101 3.01 3.68 -5.21
N MET A 102 4.33 3.59 -5.06
CA MET A 102 5.09 4.37 -4.08
C MET A 102 5.77 5.56 -4.76
N LYS A 103 5.28 6.79 -4.50
CA LYS A 103 5.95 8.02 -4.93
C LYS A 103 6.80 8.59 -3.79
N GLY A 104 6.20 9.28 -2.84
CA GLY A 104 6.89 9.88 -1.70
C GLY A 104 6.66 9.17 -0.36
N GLY A 105 5.73 8.21 -0.31
CA GLY A 105 5.41 7.46 0.91
C GLY A 105 4.42 8.15 1.85
N GLY A 106 3.82 9.29 1.44
CA GLY A 106 2.87 10.01 2.29
C GLY A 106 1.64 9.20 2.67
N THR A 107 1.09 8.40 1.74
CA THR A 107 -0.04 7.50 2.03
C THR A 107 0.34 6.43 3.05
N ALA A 108 1.51 5.81 2.89
CA ALA A 108 2.01 4.79 3.83
C ALA A 108 2.25 5.38 5.23
N LEU A 109 2.81 6.60 5.30
CA LEU A 109 2.94 7.31 6.57
C LEU A 109 1.57 7.61 7.19
N GLY A 110 0.60 8.06 6.38
CA GLY A 110 -0.78 8.24 6.83
C GLY A 110 -1.40 6.96 7.39
N ILE A 111 -1.24 5.82 6.72
CA ILE A 111 -1.69 4.52 7.24
C ILE A 111 -1.02 4.19 8.58
N LYS A 112 0.27 4.44 8.71
CA LYS A 112 0.98 4.23 9.98
C LYS A 112 0.37 5.06 11.12
N GLU A 113 0.05 6.33 10.87
CA GLU A 113 -0.60 7.18 11.86
C GLU A 113 -2.05 6.74 12.15
N LEU A 114 -2.79 6.33 11.12
CA LEU A 114 -4.15 5.80 11.28
C LEU A 114 -4.17 4.55 12.17
N LEU A 115 -3.23 3.63 11.98
CA LEU A 115 -3.13 2.40 12.77
C LEU A 115 -2.82 2.64 14.24
N LYS A 116 -2.11 3.72 14.58
CA LYS A 116 -1.87 4.12 15.99
C LYS A 116 -3.17 4.39 16.73
N GLU A 117 -4.18 4.95 16.06
CA GLU A 117 -5.50 5.20 16.65
C GLU A 117 -6.26 3.90 17.00
N PHE A 118 -5.82 2.77 16.42
CA PHE A 118 -6.32 1.43 16.73
C PHE A 118 -5.37 0.65 17.67
N ASN A 119 -4.32 1.28 18.21
CA ASN A 119 -3.22 0.63 18.93
C ASN A 119 -2.66 -0.57 18.15
N SER A 120 -2.53 -0.44 16.84
CA SER A 120 -2.13 -1.51 15.92
C SER A 120 -0.83 -1.16 15.20
N ASP A 121 -0.05 -2.18 14.86
CA ASP A 121 1.28 -2.03 14.26
C ASP A 121 1.25 -2.16 12.74
N LEU A 122 1.96 -1.27 12.05
CA LEU A 122 2.32 -1.45 10.64
C LEU A 122 3.61 -2.27 10.56
N VAL A 123 3.49 -3.57 10.22
CA VAL A 123 4.63 -4.52 10.22
C VAL A 123 5.25 -4.74 8.85
N GLY A 124 4.70 -4.12 7.82
CA GLY A 124 5.25 -4.17 6.48
C GLY A 124 4.51 -3.29 5.48
N ILE A 125 5.21 -2.92 4.42
CA ILE A 125 4.68 -2.13 3.31
C ILE A 125 5.08 -2.82 2.00
N GLY A 126 4.12 -3.08 1.12
CA GLY A 126 4.35 -3.65 -0.19
C GLY A 126 3.67 -2.85 -1.30
N VAL A 127 4.35 -2.65 -2.41
CA VAL A 127 3.79 -1.93 -3.56
C VAL A 127 4.13 -2.64 -4.87
N LEU A 128 3.29 -2.45 -5.89
CA LEU A 128 3.60 -2.96 -7.21
C LEU A 128 4.78 -2.18 -7.82
N VAL A 129 4.72 -0.85 -7.79
CA VAL A 129 5.69 0.02 -8.45
C VAL A 129 6.28 1.04 -7.48
N ASP A 130 7.59 1.10 -7.42
CA ASP A 130 8.32 2.16 -6.71
C ASP A 130 8.86 3.21 -7.69
N ASN A 131 8.48 4.45 -7.53
CA ASN A 131 8.99 5.57 -8.32
C ASN A 131 10.33 6.08 -7.77
N LYS A 132 11.43 5.70 -8.40
CA LYS A 132 12.79 6.11 -8.04
C LYS A 132 13.15 7.56 -8.41
N GLN A 133 12.26 8.29 -9.06
CA GLN A 133 12.48 9.73 -9.32
C GLN A 133 12.42 10.55 -8.02
N VAL A 134 11.71 10.05 -7.01
CA VAL A 134 11.68 10.66 -5.67
C VAL A 134 12.73 9.97 -4.80
N ALA A 135 13.87 10.63 -4.62
CA ALA A 135 15.03 10.06 -3.94
C ALA A 135 14.77 9.80 -2.44
N LYS A 136 14.05 10.73 -1.76
CA LYS A 136 13.74 10.61 -0.34
C LYS A 136 12.28 10.21 -0.15
N LYS A 137 12.07 9.05 0.48
CA LYS A 137 10.75 8.58 0.90
C LYS A 137 10.48 8.99 2.36
N LEU A 138 9.20 9.07 2.70
CA LEU A 138 8.74 9.31 4.07
C LEU A 138 8.66 8.02 4.90
N VAL A 139 8.97 6.88 4.28
CA VAL A 139 9.05 5.56 4.90
C VAL A 139 10.36 4.89 4.51
N ASP A 140 11.01 4.22 5.45
CA ASP A 140 12.36 3.68 5.26
C ASP A 140 12.32 2.23 4.72
N GLU A 141 11.40 1.40 5.22
CA GLU A 141 11.32 -0.01 4.87
C GLU A 141 10.04 -0.34 4.11
N TYR A 142 10.19 -0.80 2.88
CA TYR A 142 9.11 -1.34 2.05
C TYR A 142 9.67 -2.27 0.97
N VAL A 143 8.81 -3.12 0.43
CA VAL A 143 9.12 -3.95 -0.73
C VAL A 143 8.35 -3.47 -1.96
N SER A 144 8.98 -3.60 -3.14
CA SER A 144 8.34 -3.29 -4.42
C SER A 144 8.63 -4.38 -5.43
N ILE A 145 7.72 -4.64 -6.35
CA ILE A 145 7.94 -5.62 -7.43
C ILE A 145 8.79 -5.02 -8.53
N VAL A 146 8.48 -3.80 -8.96
CA VAL A 146 9.21 -3.09 -10.01
C VAL A 146 9.62 -1.69 -9.57
N GLU A 147 10.69 -1.19 -10.17
CA GLU A 147 11.20 0.16 -9.99
C GLU A 147 11.00 0.96 -11.28
N LEU A 148 10.41 2.15 -11.15
CA LEU A 148 10.27 3.13 -12.22
C LEU A 148 11.41 4.13 -12.10
N LYS A 149 12.32 4.15 -13.09
CA LYS A 149 13.40 5.13 -13.15
C LYS A 149 13.03 6.31 -14.04
N ALA A 150 13.64 7.46 -13.77
CA ALA A 150 13.48 8.64 -14.61
C ALA A 150 14.00 8.36 -16.01
N VAL A 151 13.20 8.69 -17.01
CA VAL A 151 13.64 8.76 -18.39
C VAL A 151 13.97 10.22 -18.66
N LYS A 152 15.25 10.51 -18.91
CA LYS A 152 15.64 11.81 -19.41
C LYS A 152 15.19 11.91 -20.87
N GLU A 153 14.36 12.91 -21.18
CA GLU A 153 14.07 13.44 -22.52
C GLU A 153 13.39 12.53 -23.57
N SER A 154 12.98 11.31 -23.24
CA SER A 154 12.23 10.46 -24.18
C SER A 154 10.94 9.95 -23.57
N SER A 155 9.95 9.68 -24.41
CA SER A 155 8.64 9.11 -23.99
C SER A 155 8.73 7.65 -23.51
N VAL A 156 9.93 7.12 -23.34
CA VAL A 156 10.19 5.74 -22.93
C VAL A 156 10.27 5.65 -21.41
N ILE A 157 9.42 4.83 -20.82
CA ILE A 157 9.41 4.55 -19.38
C ILE A 157 10.38 3.39 -19.11
N ASP A 158 11.43 3.61 -18.32
CA ASP A 158 12.35 2.56 -17.88
C ASP A 158 11.80 1.87 -16.62
N ILE A 159 11.31 0.64 -16.77
CA ILE A 159 10.81 -0.20 -15.69
C ILE A 159 11.77 -1.37 -15.50
N ARG A 160 12.24 -1.58 -14.27
CA ARG A 160 13.14 -2.67 -13.93
C ARG A 160 12.60 -3.49 -12.77
N PRO A 161 12.96 -4.80 -12.68
CA PRO A 161 12.72 -5.57 -11.47
C PRO A 161 13.33 -4.88 -10.26
N SER A 162 12.65 -4.92 -9.13
CA SER A 162 13.18 -4.33 -7.91
C SER A 162 14.38 -5.11 -7.37
N LYS A 163 15.13 -4.50 -6.47
CA LYS A 163 16.30 -5.11 -5.82
C LYS A 163 15.99 -6.41 -5.07
N MET A 164 14.73 -6.65 -4.69
CA MET A 164 14.34 -7.91 -4.05
C MET A 164 14.58 -9.13 -4.94
N PHE A 165 14.60 -8.96 -6.28
CA PHE A 165 14.88 -10.04 -7.24
C PHE A 165 16.35 -10.11 -7.68
N THR A 166 17.18 -9.14 -7.30
CA THR A 166 18.57 -9.02 -7.76
C THR A 166 19.59 -9.42 -6.71
N LYS A 167 19.17 -9.83 -5.52
CA LYS A 167 20.07 -10.43 -4.53
C LYS A 167 20.39 -11.87 -4.97
N LYS A 168 21.59 -12.05 -5.50
CA LYS A 168 22.30 -13.34 -5.52
C LYS A 168 22.90 -13.60 -4.16
#